data_9edc90ff8a430b43e68c7bc0c59c20cd
#
_entry.id   9edc90ff8a430b43e68c7bc0c59c20cd
#
_cell.length_a   1.000
_cell.length_b   1.000
_cell.length_c   1.000
_cell.angle_alpha   90.00
_cell.angle_beta   90.00
_cell.angle_gamma   90.00
#
_symmetry.space_group_name_H-M   'P 1'
#
loop_
_entity.id
_entity.type
_entity.pdbx_description
1 polymer ?
#
loop_
_entity_poly.entity_id
_entity_poly.type
_entity_poly.pdbx_seq_one_letter_code
_entity_poly.pdbx_strand_id
1 'polypeptide(L)'
;DKTAYELVGIARDKDRPKITEYIDKLFDGFTELKGDRLGSEDGSILGGIAFFHGMPVTVIGHRKGHDTEENRELHFGMASPEGYRKAMRLAKEAEKFNRPIICFVDTPGAYPGLDAELHGQPGAIAESLAMFSSLTVPVISIVTGEGGSGGALALSIADEIWMLENAVYSILSPEGFAAILWKDAKRAAEASELMRMTSREILKTGIIDGVLPEGEDMYDEMDRMLVSELGKLTRLDKRTLVSRRYEKYRSIGNF
;
A
#
# COMPACT_ATOMS: atom_id res chain seq x y z
N ASP A 1 5.08 -15.99 -20.42
CA ASP A 1 4.83 -15.77 -18.96
C ASP A 1 6.15 -15.28 -18.33
N LYS A 2 6.05 -14.18 -17.55
CA LYS A 2 7.20 -13.62 -16.83
C LYS A 2 7.49 -14.45 -15.58
N THR A 3 8.78 -14.62 -15.25
CA THR A 3 9.21 -15.22 -13.98
C THR A 3 8.91 -14.29 -12.81
N ALA A 4 8.87 -14.82 -11.57
CA ALA A 4 8.68 -13.99 -10.38
C ALA A 4 9.79 -12.92 -10.24
N TYR A 5 11.02 -13.26 -10.59
CA TYR A 5 12.14 -12.32 -10.53
C TYR A 5 12.06 -11.20 -11.58
N GLU A 6 11.58 -11.51 -12.78
CA GLU A 6 11.29 -10.48 -13.79
C GLU A 6 10.20 -9.52 -13.32
N LEU A 7 9.17 -10.03 -12.63
CA LEU A 7 8.12 -9.19 -12.04
C LEU A 7 8.67 -8.29 -10.92
N VAL A 8 9.59 -8.78 -10.10
CA VAL A 8 10.32 -7.94 -9.13
C VAL A 8 11.05 -6.79 -9.83
N GLY A 9 11.72 -7.07 -10.93
CA GLY A 9 12.39 -6.06 -11.75
C GLY A 9 11.42 -5.01 -12.28
N ILE A 10 10.26 -5.42 -12.78
CA ILE A 10 9.21 -4.52 -13.27
C ILE A 10 8.62 -3.69 -12.12
N ALA A 11 8.32 -4.30 -10.97
CA ALA A 11 7.81 -3.58 -9.81
C ALA A 11 8.76 -2.48 -9.29
N ARG A 12 10.06 -2.68 -9.48
CA ARG A 12 11.13 -1.74 -9.11
C ARG A 12 11.53 -0.76 -10.21
N ASP A 13 10.94 -0.87 -11.40
CA ASP A 13 11.34 -0.04 -12.54
C ASP A 13 11.14 1.45 -12.21
N LYS A 14 12.17 2.25 -12.49
CA LYS A 14 12.17 3.69 -12.25
C LYS A 14 11.10 4.44 -13.06
N ASP A 15 10.76 3.92 -14.24
CA ASP A 15 9.77 4.51 -15.14
C ASP A 15 8.34 4.06 -14.86
N ARG A 16 8.14 3.20 -13.85
CA ARG A 16 6.82 2.78 -13.39
C ARG A 16 6.06 3.98 -12.83
N PRO A 17 4.74 4.11 -13.08
CA PRO A 17 3.93 5.20 -12.52
C PRO A 17 4.05 5.28 -11.00
N LYS A 18 4.08 6.50 -10.47
CA LYS A 18 4.13 6.81 -9.05
C LYS A 18 2.76 7.25 -8.54
N ILE A 19 2.62 7.40 -7.24
CA ILE A 19 1.35 7.83 -6.62
C ILE A 19 0.84 9.14 -7.21
N THR A 20 1.71 10.06 -7.57
CA THR A 20 1.34 11.35 -8.20
C THR A 20 0.58 11.16 -9.50
N GLU A 21 1.01 10.22 -10.35
CA GLU A 21 0.33 9.92 -11.61
C GLU A 21 -1.03 9.26 -11.37
N TYR A 22 -1.14 8.36 -10.39
CA TYR A 22 -2.43 7.77 -10.03
C TYR A 22 -3.41 8.82 -9.51
N ILE A 23 -2.94 9.76 -8.69
CA ILE A 23 -3.76 10.85 -8.18
C ILE A 23 -4.25 11.73 -9.32
N ASP A 24 -3.37 12.13 -10.24
CA ASP A 24 -3.71 13.00 -11.36
C ASP A 24 -4.71 12.35 -12.33
N LYS A 25 -4.64 11.03 -12.49
CA LYS A 25 -5.50 10.28 -13.42
C LYS A 25 -6.86 9.89 -12.84
N LEU A 26 -6.94 9.66 -11.53
CA LEU A 26 -8.13 9.06 -10.90
C LEU A 26 -8.95 10.06 -10.09
N PHE A 27 -8.36 11.14 -9.62
CA PHE A 27 -9.00 12.06 -8.68
C PHE A 27 -8.98 13.51 -9.16
N ASP A 28 -9.94 14.29 -8.65
CA ASP A 28 -10.02 15.73 -8.87
C ASP A 28 -9.70 16.48 -7.58
N GLY A 29 -9.10 17.66 -7.72
CA GLY A 29 -8.93 18.62 -6.64
C GLY A 29 -8.10 18.12 -5.46
N PHE A 30 -7.08 17.29 -5.72
CA PHE A 30 -6.21 16.79 -4.65
C PHE A 30 -5.53 17.93 -3.91
N THR A 31 -5.67 17.91 -2.58
CA THR A 31 -5.02 18.83 -1.66
C THR A 31 -4.18 18.03 -0.68
N GLU A 32 -2.87 18.19 -0.75
CA GLU A 32 -1.93 17.52 0.15
C GLU A 32 -2.04 18.07 1.57
N LEU A 33 -2.06 17.17 2.56
CA LEU A 33 -2.08 17.48 3.98
C LEU A 33 -0.83 16.93 4.65
N LYS A 34 0.15 17.78 4.83
CA LYS A 34 1.47 17.44 5.40
C LYS A 34 1.45 17.34 6.93
N GLY A 35 2.49 16.69 7.46
CA GLY A 35 2.81 16.64 8.88
C GLY A 35 2.09 15.56 9.68
N ASP A 36 2.80 15.08 10.70
CA ASP A 36 2.33 14.09 11.66
C ASP A 36 1.54 14.69 12.84
N ARG A 37 1.45 16.01 12.92
CA ARG A 37 0.91 16.80 14.05
C ARG A 37 1.73 16.68 15.35
N LEU A 38 2.95 16.14 15.28
CA LEU A 38 3.92 16.07 16.39
C LEU A 38 5.18 16.87 16.11
N GLY A 39 5.18 17.62 15.00
CA GLY A 39 6.27 18.52 14.61
C GLY A 39 7.17 17.99 13.50
N SER A 40 6.82 16.87 12.88
CA SER A 40 7.63 16.25 11.82
C SER A 40 6.83 16.01 10.52
N GLU A 41 7.57 15.84 9.44
CA GLU A 41 7.07 15.49 8.11
C GLU A 41 7.91 14.34 7.55
N ASP A 42 7.26 13.42 6.86
CA ASP A 42 7.90 12.39 6.06
C ASP A 42 7.32 12.40 4.63
N GLY A 43 8.11 12.88 3.69
CA GLY A 43 7.73 12.99 2.29
C GLY A 43 7.53 11.64 1.59
N SER A 44 8.00 10.53 2.16
CA SER A 44 7.80 9.18 1.64
C SER A 44 6.35 8.69 1.74
N ILE A 45 5.51 9.36 2.54
CA ILE A 45 4.07 9.22 2.56
C ILE A 45 3.44 10.48 1.98
N LEU A 46 2.71 10.33 0.89
CA LEU A 46 1.85 11.35 0.31
C LEU A 46 0.43 11.11 0.78
N GLY A 47 -0.23 12.14 1.26
CA GLY A 47 -1.60 12.01 1.69
C GLY A 47 -2.36 13.33 1.65
N GLY A 48 -3.66 13.24 1.47
CA GLY A 48 -4.53 14.38 1.38
C GLY A 48 -5.97 14.03 1.09
N ILE A 49 -6.73 15.04 0.74
CA ILE A 49 -8.14 14.93 0.37
C ILE A 49 -8.30 15.19 -1.12
N ALA A 50 -9.26 14.51 -1.73
CA ALA A 50 -9.59 14.66 -3.14
C ALA A 50 -11.06 14.35 -3.38
N PHE A 51 -11.50 14.46 -4.64
CA PHE A 51 -12.81 13.99 -5.08
C PHE A 51 -12.64 12.82 -6.05
N PHE A 52 -13.42 11.79 -5.83
CA PHE A 52 -13.56 10.65 -6.73
C PHE A 52 -14.99 10.61 -7.27
N HIS A 53 -15.17 10.94 -8.55
CA HIS A 53 -16.51 11.13 -9.15
C HIS A 53 -17.43 12.00 -8.28
N GLY A 54 -16.90 13.12 -7.78
CA GLY A 54 -17.63 14.05 -6.92
C GLY A 54 -17.76 13.64 -5.44
N MET A 55 -17.35 12.45 -5.07
CA MET A 55 -17.34 11.97 -3.67
C MET A 55 -16.04 12.38 -2.97
N PRO A 56 -16.10 13.07 -1.82
CA PRO A 56 -14.91 13.35 -1.03
C PRO A 56 -14.25 12.05 -0.54
N VAL A 57 -12.94 11.93 -0.77
CA VAL A 57 -12.13 10.79 -0.35
C VAL A 57 -10.83 11.25 0.29
N THR A 58 -10.21 10.39 1.07
CA THR A 58 -8.84 10.56 1.54
C THR A 58 -7.93 9.62 0.77
N VAL A 59 -6.83 10.14 0.23
CA VAL A 59 -5.83 9.37 -0.51
C VAL A 59 -4.54 9.36 0.30
N ILE A 60 -3.98 8.17 0.53
CA ILE A 60 -2.73 7.98 1.28
C ILE A 60 -1.89 6.95 0.52
N GLY A 61 -0.58 7.17 0.42
CA GLY A 61 0.27 6.12 -0.14
C GLY A 61 1.76 6.43 -0.04
N HIS A 62 2.53 5.42 -0.40
CA HIS A 62 3.98 5.54 -0.48
C HIS A 62 4.38 6.36 -1.70
N ARG A 63 5.34 7.24 -1.52
CA ARG A 63 5.86 8.09 -2.59
C ARG A 63 7.29 7.66 -2.93
N LYS A 64 7.49 7.21 -4.15
CA LYS A 64 8.80 7.03 -4.77
C LYS A 64 9.10 8.22 -5.66
N GLY A 65 10.38 8.55 -5.82
CA GLY A 65 10.84 9.60 -6.71
C GLY A 65 10.96 9.15 -8.16
N HIS A 66 11.07 10.13 -9.06
CA HIS A 66 11.24 9.92 -10.50
C HIS A 66 12.72 9.77 -10.90
N ASP A 67 13.63 10.17 -10.01
CA ASP A 67 15.06 10.04 -10.19
C ASP A 67 15.76 9.60 -8.90
N THR A 68 17.09 9.44 -8.97
CA THR A 68 17.88 8.93 -7.84
C THR A 68 17.96 9.95 -6.69
N GLU A 69 17.99 11.23 -6.98
CA GLU A 69 18.09 12.29 -5.97
C GLU A 69 16.77 12.39 -5.19
N GLU A 70 15.65 12.49 -5.91
CA GLU A 70 14.33 12.48 -5.30
C GLU A 70 14.07 11.18 -4.50
N ASN A 71 14.49 10.02 -5.01
CA ASN A 71 14.37 8.76 -4.28
C ASN A 71 15.19 8.71 -2.99
N ARG A 72 16.35 9.36 -2.93
CA ARG A 72 17.12 9.47 -1.68
C ARG A 72 16.38 10.30 -0.65
N GLU A 73 15.81 11.43 -1.05
CA GLU A 73 15.02 12.30 -0.16
C GLU A 73 13.76 11.60 0.36
N LEU A 74 13.14 10.79 -0.49
CA LEU A 74 11.92 10.04 -0.18
C LEU A 74 12.19 8.63 0.37
N HIS A 75 13.44 8.31 0.69
CA HIS A 75 13.86 6.99 1.17
C HIS A 75 13.32 5.83 0.32
N PHE A 76 13.20 6.01 -1.01
CA PHE A 76 12.65 4.99 -1.93
C PHE A 76 11.24 4.51 -1.55
N GLY A 77 10.43 5.38 -0.96
CA GLY A 77 9.10 5.02 -0.46
C GLY A 77 9.11 4.28 0.88
N MET A 78 10.24 4.21 1.55
CA MET A 78 10.34 3.61 2.89
C MET A 78 9.96 4.64 3.95
N ALA A 79 8.79 4.48 4.57
CA ALA A 79 8.31 5.41 5.58
C ALA A 79 9.04 5.27 6.92
N SER A 80 9.27 6.40 7.57
CA SER A 80 9.67 6.52 8.96
C SER A 80 8.43 6.51 9.89
N PRO A 81 8.61 6.45 11.22
CA PRO A 81 7.48 6.52 12.16
C PRO A 81 6.58 7.74 11.94
N GLU A 82 7.16 8.86 11.57
CA GLU A 82 6.45 10.11 11.27
C GLU A 82 5.51 9.94 10.05
N GLY A 83 5.93 9.18 9.05
CA GLY A 83 5.11 8.85 7.87
C GLY A 83 3.90 8.00 8.25
N TYR A 84 4.07 6.98 9.07
CA TYR A 84 2.95 6.16 9.58
C TYR A 84 2.02 6.97 10.48
N ARG A 85 2.54 7.85 11.34
CA ARG A 85 1.73 8.75 12.17
C ARG A 85 0.93 9.72 11.33
N LYS A 86 1.52 10.25 10.26
CA LYS A 86 0.81 11.08 9.27
C LYS A 86 -0.33 10.30 8.61
N ALA A 87 -0.08 9.07 8.15
CA ALA A 87 -1.10 8.22 7.57
C ALA A 87 -2.24 7.94 8.56
N MET A 88 -1.92 7.61 9.81
CA MET A 88 -2.91 7.41 10.87
C MET A 88 -3.72 8.68 11.16
N ARG A 89 -3.09 9.84 11.18
CA ARG A 89 -3.78 11.12 11.35
C ARG A 89 -4.80 11.36 10.24
N LEU A 90 -4.40 11.16 9.00
CA LEU A 90 -5.28 11.32 7.84
C LEU A 90 -6.42 10.30 7.83
N ALA A 91 -6.15 9.08 8.26
CA ALA A 91 -7.17 8.04 8.39
C ALA A 91 -8.22 8.39 9.46
N LYS A 92 -7.81 8.90 10.63
CA LYS A 92 -8.72 9.39 11.66
C LYS A 92 -9.56 10.57 11.20
N GLU A 93 -8.95 11.49 10.45
CA GLU A 93 -9.67 12.62 9.88
C GLU A 93 -10.70 12.14 8.84
N ALA A 94 -10.35 11.19 7.99
CA ALA A 94 -11.27 10.57 7.05
C ALA A 94 -12.48 9.93 7.79
N GLU A 95 -12.21 9.19 8.86
CA GLU A 95 -13.26 8.60 9.69
C GLU A 95 -14.18 9.66 10.30
N LYS A 96 -13.63 10.73 10.85
CA LYS A 96 -14.38 11.85 11.44
C LYS A 96 -15.34 12.49 10.44
N PHE A 97 -14.89 12.68 9.20
CA PHE A 97 -15.68 13.31 8.13
C PHE A 97 -16.36 12.30 7.20
N ASN A 98 -16.35 11.03 7.56
CA ASN A 98 -16.99 9.95 6.82
C ASN A 98 -16.52 9.86 5.34
N ARG A 99 -15.23 10.06 5.11
CA ARG A 99 -14.62 9.91 3.79
C ARG A 99 -14.03 8.51 3.63
N PRO A 100 -14.31 7.79 2.54
CA PRO A 100 -13.57 6.58 2.18
C PRO A 100 -12.08 6.88 2.03
N ILE A 101 -11.25 5.86 2.29
CA ILE A 101 -9.79 5.94 2.18
C ILE A 101 -9.34 5.06 1.04
N ILE A 102 -8.49 5.60 0.16
CA ILE A 102 -7.83 4.86 -0.90
C ILE A 102 -6.34 4.93 -0.65
N CYS A 103 -5.71 3.76 -0.45
CA CYS A 103 -4.28 3.62 -0.21
C CYS A 103 -3.57 3.09 -1.45
N PHE A 104 -2.44 3.68 -1.80
CA PHE A 104 -1.52 3.19 -2.81
C PHE A 104 -0.25 2.68 -2.12
N VAL A 105 0.08 1.42 -2.36
CA VAL A 105 1.21 0.74 -1.71
C VAL A 105 2.32 0.51 -2.72
N ASP A 106 3.45 1.15 -2.49
CA ASP A 106 4.66 0.98 -3.29
C ASP A 106 5.91 1.26 -2.44
N THR A 107 6.37 0.25 -1.72
CA THR A 107 7.51 0.35 -0.82
C THR A 107 8.27 -0.97 -0.71
N PRO A 108 9.61 -0.94 -0.66
CA PRO A 108 10.40 -2.13 -0.31
C PRO A 108 10.27 -2.53 1.17
N GLY A 109 9.76 -1.66 2.02
CA GLY A 109 9.57 -1.88 3.45
C GLY A 109 9.56 -0.59 4.26
N ALA A 110 9.57 -0.72 5.58
CA ALA A 110 9.76 0.41 6.48
C ALA A 110 11.22 0.90 6.46
N TYR A 111 11.43 2.20 6.67
CA TYR A 111 12.79 2.76 6.72
C TYR A 111 13.60 2.15 7.88
N PRO A 112 14.76 1.55 7.59
CA PRO A 112 15.55 0.80 8.59
C PRO A 112 16.59 1.66 9.31
N GLY A 113 16.52 2.98 9.20
CA GLY A 113 17.49 3.90 9.80
C GLY A 113 17.42 3.90 11.33
N LEU A 114 18.56 4.20 11.98
CA LEU A 114 18.66 4.30 13.44
C LEU A 114 17.65 5.30 14.01
N ASP A 115 17.49 6.45 13.36
CA ASP A 115 16.53 7.47 13.79
C ASP A 115 15.10 6.95 13.78
N ALA A 116 14.72 6.14 12.78
CA ALA A 116 13.42 5.52 12.73
C ALA A 116 13.21 4.54 13.90
N GLU A 117 14.21 3.76 14.24
CA GLU A 117 14.15 2.86 15.40
C GLU A 117 14.00 3.64 16.71
N LEU A 118 14.79 4.70 16.90
CA LEU A 118 14.72 5.57 18.07
C LEU A 118 13.37 6.29 18.19
N HIS A 119 12.72 6.60 17.09
CA HIS A 119 11.39 7.22 17.06
C HIS A 119 10.24 6.18 17.11
N GLY A 120 10.55 4.91 17.33
CA GLY A 120 9.56 3.87 17.59
C GLY A 120 8.94 3.24 16.34
N GLN A 121 9.74 2.92 15.33
CA GLN A 121 9.27 2.32 14.07
C GLN A 121 8.35 1.11 14.25
N PRO A 122 8.70 0.09 15.05
CA PRO A 122 7.81 -1.05 15.24
C PRO A 122 6.46 -0.67 15.88
N GLY A 123 6.50 0.26 16.83
CA GLY A 123 5.30 0.78 17.50
C GLY A 123 4.37 1.51 16.53
N ALA A 124 4.92 2.38 15.69
CA ALA A 124 4.15 3.13 14.70
C ALA A 124 3.48 2.19 13.68
N ILE A 125 4.17 1.15 13.22
CA ILE A 125 3.59 0.13 12.35
C ILE A 125 2.46 -0.62 13.06
N ALA A 126 2.68 -1.08 14.29
CA ALA A 126 1.68 -1.81 15.07
C ALA A 126 0.43 -0.96 15.32
N GLU A 127 0.59 0.30 15.68
CA GLU A 127 -0.52 1.24 15.86
C GLU A 127 -1.29 1.47 14.55
N SER A 128 -0.59 1.56 13.40
CA SER A 128 -1.24 1.68 12.10
C SER A 128 -2.10 0.46 11.79
N LEU A 129 -1.58 -0.75 12.00
CA LEU A 129 -2.34 -2.00 11.81
C LEU A 129 -3.61 -2.02 12.68
N ALA A 130 -3.48 -1.69 13.95
CA ALA A 130 -4.60 -1.65 14.89
C ALA A 130 -5.65 -0.61 14.48
N MET A 131 -5.21 0.59 14.09
CA MET A 131 -6.11 1.66 13.68
C MET A 131 -6.87 1.31 12.40
N PHE A 132 -6.16 0.92 11.32
CA PHE A 132 -6.80 0.58 10.04
C PHE A 132 -7.78 -0.59 10.19
N SER A 133 -7.50 -1.54 11.07
CA SER A 133 -8.42 -2.66 11.33
C SER A 133 -9.77 -2.22 11.93
N SER A 134 -9.80 -1.09 12.64
CA SER A 134 -10.97 -0.60 13.37
C SER A 134 -11.69 0.59 12.71
N LEU A 135 -11.16 1.13 11.60
CA LEU A 135 -11.77 2.27 10.90
C LEU A 135 -13.21 1.97 10.46
N THR A 136 -14.10 2.95 10.69
CA THR A 136 -15.53 2.84 10.36
C THR A 136 -15.90 3.41 9.00
N VAL A 137 -14.91 3.70 8.17
CA VAL A 137 -15.08 4.12 6.77
C VAL A 137 -14.48 3.07 5.84
N PRO A 138 -14.94 2.97 4.58
CA PRO A 138 -14.35 2.08 3.59
C PRO A 138 -12.88 2.36 3.38
N VAL A 139 -12.09 1.30 3.30
CA VAL A 139 -10.65 1.35 2.97
C VAL A 139 -10.39 0.40 1.80
N ILE A 140 -9.85 0.92 0.72
CA ILE A 140 -9.37 0.14 -0.42
C ILE A 140 -7.87 0.40 -0.57
N SER A 141 -7.09 -0.66 -0.63
CA SER A 141 -5.64 -0.58 -0.85
C SER A 141 -5.27 -1.21 -2.18
N ILE A 142 -4.41 -0.55 -2.93
CA ILE A 142 -3.91 -1.00 -4.23
C ILE A 142 -2.39 -1.08 -4.16
N VAL A 143 -1.85 -2.29 -4.32
CA VAL A 143 -0.39 -2.49 -4.44
C VAL A 143 0.01 -2.22 -5.88
N THR A 144 0.72 -1.13 -6.10
CA THR A 144 1.05 -0.63 -7.43
C THR A 144 2.47 -0.99 -7.90
N GLY A 145 3.33 -1.36 -6.98
CA GLY A 145 4.70 -1.76 -7.26
C GLY A 145 5.19 -2.79 -6.25
N GLU A 146 6.08 -2.40 -5.36
CA GLU A 146 6.52 -3.28 -4.28
C GLU A 146 5.61 -3.17 -3.06
N GLY A 147 5.15 -4.33 -2.57
CA GLY A 147 4.46 -4.45 -1.28
C GLY A 147 5.35 -5.16 -0.27
N GLY A 148 6.31 -4.43 0.32
CA GLY A 148 7.33 -5.02 1.19
C GLY A 148 7.01 -4.98 2.68
N SER A 149 6.90 -6.14 3.31
CA SER A 149 6.92 -6.35 4.76
C SER A 149 5.88 -5.53 5.55
N GLY A 150 6.20 -5.20 6.80
CA GLY A 150 5.37 -4.38 7.68
C GLY A 150 5.08 -2.98 7.15
N GLY A 151 6.00 -2.41 6.38
CA GLY A 151 5.81 -1.11 5.74
C GLY A 151 4.64 -1.10 4.77
N ALA A 152 4.52 -2.11 3.93
CA ALA A 152 3.38 -2.28 3.05
C ALA A 152 2.11 -2.63 3.84
N LEU A 153 2.23 -3.53 4.81
CA LEU A 153 1.10 -3.99 5.62
C LEU A 153 0.44 -2.84 6.38
N ALA A 154 1.21 -1.85 6.84
CA ALA A 154 0.69 -0.68 7.55
C ALA A 154 -0.36 0.12 6.76
N LEU A 155 -0.34 0.06 5.43
CA LEU A 155 -1.32 0.72 4.55
C LEU A 155 -2.19 -0.28 3.77
N SER A 156 -2.13 -1.57 4.05
CA SER A 156 -2.91 -2.60 3.35
C SER A 156 -3.86 -3.41 4.24
N ILE A 157 -4.12 -2.94 5.45
CA ILE A 157 -5.25 -3.43 6.25
C ILE A 157 -6.51 -2.70 5.77
N ALA A 158 -7.24 -3.34 4.87
CA ALA A 158 -8.33 -2.73 4.11
C ALA A 158 -9.53 -3.66 3.97
N ASP A 159 -10.67 -3.12 3.55
CA ASP A 159 -11.85 -3.92 3.19
C ASP A 159 -11.62 -4.67 1.88
N GLU A 160 -10.92 -4.03 0.94
CA GLU A 160 -10.52 -4.59 -0.34
C GLU A 160 -9.03 -4.32 -0.57
N ILE A 161 -8.30 -5.35 -0.99
CA ILE A 161 -6.89 -5.25 -1.39
C ILE A 161 -6.77 -5.72 -2.83
N TRP A 162 -6.27 -4.84 -3.68
CA TRP A 162 -6.02 -5.12 -5.09
C TRP A 162 -4.54 -4.97 -5.43
N MET A 163 -4.07 -5.69 -6.42
CA MET A 163 -2.70 -5.55 -6.92
C MET A 163 -2.72 -5.29 -8.42
N LEU A 164 -1.79 -4.46 -8.90
CA LEU A 164 -1.46 -4.46 -10.33
C LEU A 164 -0.81 -5.79 -10.71
N GLU A 165 -1.01 -6.24 -11.94
CA GLU A 165 -0.59 -7.59 -12.37
C GLU A 165 0.92 -7.84 -12.27
N ASN A 166 1.73 -6.78 -12.42
CA ASN A 166 3.19 -6.87 -12.29
C ASN A 166 3.70 -6.39 -10.92
N ALA A 167 2.82 -6.06 -9.98
CA ALA A 167 3.20 -5.76 -8.61
C ALA A 167 3.57 -7.04 -7.84
N VAL A 168 4.34 -6.88 -6.78
CA VAL A 168 4.75 -7.97 -5.89
C VAL A 168 4.38 -7.65 -4.44
N TYR A 169 4.08 -8.67 -3.64
CA TYR A 169 3.71 -8.50 -2.24
C TYR A 169 4.35 -9.60 -1.40
N SER A 170 5.24 -9.24 -0.46
CA SER A 170 6.04 -10.21 0.28
C SER A 170 6.45 -9.70 1.66
N ILE A 171 6.84 -10.64 2.53
CA ILE A 171 7.32 -10.35 3.89
C ILE A 171 8.74 -9.78 3.92
N LEU A 172 9.55 -10.03 2.89
CA LEU A 172 10.90 -9.51 2.73
C LEU A 172 11.31 -9.55 1.25
N SER A 173 12.45 -8.94 0.92
CA SER A 173 12.96 -8.98 -0.45
C SER A 173 13.47 -10.37 -0.82
N PRO A 174 13.49 -10.75 -2.12
CA PRO A 174 14.10 -12.00 -2.57
C PRO A 174 15.57 -12.13 -2.17
N GLU A 175 16.31 -11.04 -2.21
CA GLU A 175 17.71 -10.97 -1.76
C GLU A 175 17.84 -11.29 -0.26
N GLY A 176 16.96 -10.72 0.55
CA GLY A 176 16.90 -10.98 1.99
C GLY A 176 16.51 -12.42 2.30
N PHE A 177 15.52 -12.96 1.61
CA PHE A 177 15.11 -14.36 1.73
C PHE A 177 16.25 -15.31 1.40
N ALA A 178 16.92 -15.10 0.27
CA ALA A 178 18.06 -15.90 -0.17
C ALA A 178 19.25 -15.82 0.82
N ALA A 179 19.53 -14.62 1.34
CA ALA A 179 20.57 -14.43 2.34
C ALA A 179 20.29 -15.18 3.64
N ILE A 180 19.04 -15.20 4.09
CA ILE A 180 18.64 -15.92 5.31
C ILE A 180 18.68 -17.43 5.09
N LEU A 181 18.09 -17.92 4.02
CA LEU A 181 17.90 -19.35 3.78
C LEU A 181 19.19 -20.02 3.31
N TRP A 182 19.95 -19.40 2.42
CA TRP A 182 21.11 -20.00 1.77
C TRP A 182 22.43 -19.29 2.05
N LYS A 183 22.42 -18.20 2.82
CA LYS A 183 23.59 -17.35 3.05
C LYS A 183 24.19 -16.76 1.77
N ASP A 184 23.37 -16.63 0.72
CA ASP A 184 23.76 -16.11 -0.59
C ASP A 184 22.65 -15.29 -1.22
N ALA A 185 22.76 -13.95 -1.10
CA ALA A 185 21.80 -13.01 -1.68
C ALA A 185 21.74 -13.05 -3.23
N LYS A 186 22.76 -13.61 -3.89
CA LYS A 186 22.78 -13.73 -5.37
C LYS A 186 21.75 -14.74 -5.89
N ARG A 187 21.22 -15.61 -5.03
CA ARG A 187 20.15 -16.55 -5.38
C ARG A 187 18.75 -15.93 -5.30
N ALA A 188 18.63 -14.62 -5.40
CA ALA A 188 17.36 -13.92 -5.34
C ALA A 188 16.34 -14.38 -6.39
N ALA A 189 16.78 -14.74 -7.59
CA ALA A 189 15.90 -15.28 -8.63
C ALA A 189 15.23 -16.59 -8.21
N GLU A 190 16.01 -17.53 -7.64
CA GLU A 190 15.49 -18.79 -7.11
C GLU A 190 14.59 -18.55 -5.90
N ALA A 191 14.96 -17.61 -5.03
CA ALA A 191 14.16 -17.21 -3.88
C ALA A 191 12.78 -16.68 -4.29
N SER A 192 12.72 -15.83 -5.30
CA SER A 192 11.46 -15.23 -5.75
C SER A 192 10.43 -16.25 -6.23
N GLU A 193 10.85 -17.35 -6.85
CA GLU A 193 9.97 -18.44 -7.25
C GLU A 193 9.39 -19.21 -6.05
N LEU A 194 10.15 -19.33 -4.97
CA LEU A 194 9.69 -20.01 -3.75
C LEU A 194 8.78 -19.14 -2.89
N MET A 195 8.92 -17.84 -2.96
CA MET A 195 8.22 -16.89 -2.10
C MET A 195 6.74 -16.70 -2.46
N ARG A 196 6.32 -17.09 -3.65
CA ARG A 196 4.93 -16.96 -4.13
C ARG A 196 4.38 -15.54 -3.96
N MET A 197 5.15 -14.56 -4.41
CA MET A 197 4.92 -13.14 -4.16
C MET A 197 4.24 -12.39 -5.31
N THR A 198 3.93 -13.07 -6.39
CA THR A 198 3.28 -12.46 -7.56
C THR A 198 1.79 -12.25 -7.33
N SER A 199 1.19 -11.28 -8.03
CA SER A 199 -0.23 -10.96 -7.88
C SER A 199 -1.13 -12.19 -8.10
N ARG A 200 -0.82 -13.02 -9.09
CA ARG A 200 -1.58 -14.25 -9.41
C ARG A 200 -1.48 -15.31 -8.32
N GLU A 201 -0.32 -15.43 -7.69
CA GLU A 201 -0.11 -16.39 -6.60
C GLU A 201 -0.78 -15.91 -5.32
N ILE A 202 -0.64 -14.63 -4.98
CA ILE A 202 -1.29 -14.04 -3.80
C ILE A 202 -2.82 -14.09 -3.93
N LEU A 203 -3.38 -13.88 -5.14
CA LEU A 203 -4.81 -14.00 -5.38
C LEU A 203 -5.35 -15.39 -5.01
N LYS A 204 -4.59 -16.45 -5.30
CA LYS A 204 -4.99 -17.84 -4.97
C LYS A 204 -5.06 -18.10 -3.46
N THR A 205 -4.37 -17.31 -2.66
CA THR A 205 -4.39 -17.43 -1.19
C THR A 205 -5.59 -16.71 -0.54
N GLY A 206 -6.33 -15.91 -1.30
CA GLY A 206 -7.41 -15.09 -0.76
C GLY A 206 -6.96 -13.87 0.05
N ILE A 207 -5.67 -13.55 0.07
CA ILE A 207 -5.15 -12.36 0.74
C ILE A 207 -5.58 -11.09 0.02
N ILE A 208 -5.55 -11.09 -1.32
CA ILE A 208 -6.05 -10.01 -2.15
C ILE A 208 -7.36 -10.38 -2.82
N ASP A 209 -8.16 -9.37 -3.15
CA ASP A 209 -9.50 -9.52 -3.70
C ASP A 209 -9.53 -9.50 -5.22
N GLY A 210 -8.48 -8.95 -5.85
CA GLY A 210 -8.39 -8.93 -7.29
C GLY A 210 -7.05 -8.44 -7.83
N VAL A 211 -6.89 -8.61 -9.12
CA VAL A 211 -5.71 -8.17 -9.88
C VAL A 211 -6.17 -7.25 -11.01
N LEU A 212 -5.52 -6.11 -11.13
CA LEU A 212 -5.77 -5.13 -12.17
C LEU A 212 -4.75 -5.30 -13.30
N PRO A 213 -5.18 -5.37 -14.56
CA PRO A 213 -4.27 -5.46 -15.68
C PRO A 213 -3.47 -4.17 -15.86
N GLU A 214 -2.27 -4.30 -16.38
CA GLU A 214 -1.43 -3.18 -16.77
C GLU A 214 -1.40 -3.08 -18.30
N GLY A 215 -1.51 -1.88 -18.81
CA GLY A 215 -1.59 -1.61 -20.24
C GLY A 215 -2.21 -0.23 -20.47
N GLU A 216 -2.66 0.01 -21.68
CA GLU A 216 -3.26 1.30 -22.06
C GLU A 216 -4.50 1.64 -21.25
N ASP A 217 -5.30 0.65 -20.87
CA ASP A 217 -6.55 0.79 -20.13
C ASP A 217 -6.39 0.71 -18.60
N MET A 218 -5.17 0.67 -18.07
CA MET A 218 -4.91 0.44 -16.64
C MET A 218 -5.68 1.42 -15.74
N TYR A 219 -5.66 2.70 -16.05
CA TYR A 219 -6.34 3.71 -15.24
C TYR A 219 -7.86 3.59 -15.33
N ASP A 220 -8.40 3.25 -16.50
CA ASP A 220 -9.83 3.03 -16.67
C ASP A 220 -10.30 1.78 -15.93
N GLU A 221 -9.52 0.71 -15.93
CA GLU A 221 -9.80 -0.49 -15.15
C GLU A 221 -9.76 -0.21 -13.65
N MET A 222 -8.77 0.58 -13.20
CA MET A 222 -8.66 1.00 -11.80
C MET A 222 -9.83 1.89 -11.39
N ASP A 223 -10.23 2.84 -12.23
CA ASP A 223 -11.39 3.69 -11.99
C ASP A 223 -12.68 2.85 -11.87
N ARG A 224 -12.92 1.94 -12.81
CA ARG A 224 -14.08 1.03 -12.79
C ARG A 224 -14.12 0.17 -11.51
N MET A 225 -12.97 -0.35 -11.10
CA MET A 225 -12.87 -1.12 -9.85
C MET A 225 -13.23 -0.25 -8.64
N LEU A 226 -12.67 0.95 -8.55
CA LEU A 226 -12.95 1.87 -7.45
C LEU A 226 -14.43 2.27 -7.41
N VAL A 227 -15.04 2.58 -8.55
CA VAL A 227 -16.49 2.87 -8.62
C VAL A 227 -17.30 1.68 -8.10
N SER A 228 -17.00 0.47 -8.55
CA SER A 228 -17.69 -0.74 -8.14
C SER A 228 -17.54 -1.00 -6.64
N GLU A 229 -16.31 -1.04 -6.15
CA GLU A 229 -16.05 -1.45 -4.76
C GLU A 229 -16.45 -0.38 -3.74
N LEU A 230 -16.19 0.90 -4.01
CA LEU A 230 -16.70 1.98 -3.18
C LEU A 230 -18.22 2.01 -3.15
N GLY A 231 -18.86 1.76 -4.30
CA GLY A 231 -20.32 1.68 -4.38
C GLY A 231 -20.92 0.58 -3.50
N LYS A 232 -20.23 -0.55 -3.34
CA LYS A 232 -20.65 -1.65 -2.43
C LYS A 232 -20.37 -1.29 -0.97
N LEU A 233 -19.16 -0.84 -0.67
CA LEU A 233 -18.70 -0.61 0.70
C LEU A 233 -19.40 0.57 1.37
N THR A 234 -19.69 1.63 0.65
CA THR A 234 -20.39 2.82 1.19
C THR A 234 -21.86 2.56 1.56
N ARG A 235 -22.45 1.49 1.07
CA ARG A 235 -23.83 1.08 1.44
C ARG A 235 -23.89 0.30 2.75
N LEU A 236 -22.76 -0.19 3.25
CA LEU A 236 -22.69 -0.93 4.50
C LEU A 236 -22.76 0.03 5.68
N ASP A 237 -23.49 -0.36 6.73
CA ASP A 237 -23.39 0.31 8.00
C ASP A 237 -22.01 0.08 8.66
N LYS A 238 -21.64 0.96 9.56
CA LYS A 238 -20.30 0.95 10.18
C LYS A 238 -19.97 -0.37 10.88
N ARG A 239 -20.92 -0.96 11.57
CA ARG A 239 -20.74 -2.21 12.30
C ARG A 239 -20.48 -3.37 11.33
N THR A 240 -21.29 -3.47 10.29
CA THR A 240 -21.15 -4.50 9.26
C THR A 240 -19.82 -4.36 8.53
N LEU A 241 -19.41 -3.13 8.18
CA LEU A 241 -18.13 -2.86 7.52
C LEU A 241 -16.95 -3.37 8.37
N VAL A 242 -16.89 -2.99 9.64
CA VAL A 242 -15.80 -3.40 10.54
C VAL A 242 -15.82 -4.91 10.79
N SER A 243 -16.99 -5.50 10.99
CA SER A 243 -17.14 -6.95 11.18
C SER A 243 -16.65 -7.76 9.97
N ARG A 244 -17.03 -7.35 8.76
CA ARG A 244 -16.57 -8.02 7.52
C ARG A 244 -15.06 -7.91 7.34
N ARG A 245 -14.47 -6.76 7.66
CA ARG A 245 -13.02 -6.59 7.64
C ARG A 245 -12.35 -7.51 8.65
N TYR A 246 -12.85 -7.59 9.86
CA TYR A 246 -12.36 -8.52 10.88
C TYR A 246 -12.41 -9.98 10.41
N GLU A 247 -13.54 -10.44 9.89
CA GLU A 247 -13.72 -11.80 9.38
C GLU A 247 -12.77 -12.10 8.22
N LYS A 248 -12.55 -11.14 7.31
CA LYS A 248 -11.60 -11.27 6.22
C LYS A 248 -10.21 -11.67 6.73
N TYR A 249 -9.67 -10.93 7.70
CA TYR A 249 -8.33 -11.22 8.24
C TYR A 249 -8.29 -12.49 9.09
N ARG A 250 -9.38 -12.79 9.79
CA ARG A 250 -9.50 -14.05 10.57
C ARG A 250 -9.55 -15.29 9.69
N SER A 251 -10.02 -15.17 8.46
CA SER A 251 -10.10 -16.30 7.52
C SER A 251 -8.78 -16.61 6.81
N ILE A 252 -7.83 -15.67 6.80
CA ILE A 252 -6.53 -15.88 6.17
C ILE A 252 -5.78 -17.01 6.88
N GLY A 253 -5.30 -18.02 6.11
CA GLY A 253 -4.58 -19.16 6.64
C GLY A 253 -5.46 -20.33 7.12
N ASN A 254 -6.76 -20.21 7.06
CA ASN A 254 -7.68 -21.33 7.25
C ASN A 254 -7.86 -22.05 5.89
N PHE A 255 -6.96 -23.00 5.59
CA PHE A 255 -6.97 -23.82 4.39
C PHE A 255 -7.63 -25.17 4.64
#